data_7a262b33e9f8ef192102150a262c96fd
#
_entry.id   7a262b33e9f8ef192102150a262c96fd
#
_cell.length_a   1.000
_cell.length_b   1.000
_cell.length_c   1.000
_cell.angle_alpha   90.00
_cell.angle_beta   90.00
_cell.angle_gamma   90.00
#
_symmetry.space_group_name_H-M   'P 1'
#
loop_
_entity.id
_entity.type
_entity.pdbx_description
1 polymer ?
#
loop_
_entity_poly.entity_id
_entity_poly.type
_entity_poly.pdbx_seq_one_letter_code
_entity_poly.pdbx_strand_id
1 'polypeptide(L)'
;DPYLAVGLQTKVKHVSTRDEVKVNLKHIGNMIDMVTHMCSLELPVRLIALGEGAIQGFVDEIMDMDQAQYANTMAAEIPGFETDFLGEYAKSKNTFIIGQLKERLPEYKDRFFNTVFIIDDNGDVIYKHHKNIVVFVEHSTTPHDVYDQWIEQHGDSLEAFFPVAKTKIGNIAGTVGVEGSFPEVFRAFALNGAEILYRASLPEPWVSREIFEVQNRSRAIDNTAYMIAPNTGSLIMPGENNDSPTTIDGALGGRSSIIDYKGTILASNNIVGDTYVASEINIDALRYYRENAKFQNWIPYLKTEIFSKMYEKEIWPKNLPPMKHADAGKVFKETIKTLIDRGVYSKRKG
;
A
#
# COMPACT_ATOMS: atom_id res chain seq x y z
N ASP A 1 23.83 -10.48 -0.29
CA ASP A 1 23.97 -10.67 1.17
C ASP A 1 22.62 -10.43 1.88
N PRO A 2 22.35 -11.18 2.97
CA PRO A 2 21.18 -10.90 3.82
C PRO A 2 21.23 -9.52 4.46
N TYR A 3 20.04 -8.95 4.72
CA TYR A 3 19.88 -7.65 5.37
C TYR A 3 18.57 -7.62 6.17
N LEU A 4 18.41 -6.64 7.05
CA LEU A 4 17.14 -6.42 7.74
C LEU A 4 16.21 -5.51 6.95
N ALA A 5 14.97 -5.96 6.80
CA ALA A 5 13.83 -5.13 6.47
C ALA A 5 13.07 -4.75 7.76
N VAL A 6 12.56 -3.53 7.79
CA VAL A 6 11.83 -2.98 8.93
C VAL A 6 10.48 -2.46 8.46
N GLY A 7 9.40 -2.90 9.10
CA GLY A 7 8.07 -2.30 8.99
C GLY A 7 7.80 -1.36 10.15
N LEU A 8 7.69 -0.06 9.88
CA LEU A 8 7.36 0.95 10.89
C LEU A 8 5.84 1.04 11.09
N GLN A 9 5.41 0.82 12.31
CA GLN A 9 4.05 1.07 12.76
C GLN A 9 4.05 2.38 13.55
N THR A 10 3.33 3.38 13.05
CA THR A 10 3.35 4.72 13.62
C THR A 10 2.00 5.17 14.13
N LYS A 11 2.00 5.98 15.19
CA LYS A 11 0.87 6.85 15.50
C LYS A 11 0.80 7.94 14.43
N VAL A 12 -0.37 8.07 13.82
CA VAL A 12 -0.61 9.05 12.77
C VAL A 12 -1.39 10.21 13.35
N LYS A 13 -0.79 11.40 13.34
CA LYS A 13 -1.53 12.62 13.70
C LYS A 13 -2.36 13.07 12.52
N HIS A 14 -3.64 13.32 12.75
CA HIS A 14 -4.50 14.00 11.78
C HIS A 14 -3.87 15.33 11.34
N VAL A 15 -3.88 15.60 10.05
CA VAL A 15 -3.40 16.86 9.47
C VAL A 15 -4.49 17.49 8.62
N SER A 16 -4.66 18.80 8.76
CA SER A 16 -5.65 19.59 8.03
C SER A 16 -5.01 20.57 7.05
N THR A 17 -3.70 20.74 7.15
CA THR A 17 -2.90 21.63 6.29
C THR A 17 -1.60 20.95 5.86
N ARG A 18 -1.04 21.42 4.75
CA ARG A 18 0.27 20.94 4.26
C ARG A 18 1.40 21.15 5.27
N ASP A 19 1.35 22.22 6.06
CA ASP A 19 2.40 22.50 7.04
C ASP A 19 2.41 21.53 8.22
N GLU A 20 1.24 20.99 8.58
CA GLU A 20 1.11 20.02 9.68
C GLU A 20 1.75 18.66 9.35
N VAL A 21 1.92 18.34 8.06
CA VAL A 21 2.60 17.11 7.58
C VAL A 21 4.03 17.02 8.16
N LYS A 22 4.69 18.13 8.39
CA LYS A 22 6.03 18.21 9.01
C LYS A 22 6.11 17.50 10.36
N VAL A 23 5.02 17.47 11.11
CA VAL A 23 4.97 16.81 12.43
C VAL A 23 5.08 15.30 12.26
N ASN A 24 4.31 14.72 11.34
CA ASN A 24 4.37 13.30 11.04
C ASN A 24 5.73 12.91 10.43
N LEU A 25 6.26 13.71 9.50
CA LEU A 25 7.59 13.46 8.91
C LEU A 25 8.70 13.46 9.96
N LYS A 26 8.71 14.43 10.88
CA LYS A 26 9.68 14.47 11.97
C LYS A 26 9.56 13.26 12.89
N HIS A 27 8.31 12.83 13.18
CA HIS A 27 8.06 11.64 13.97
C HIS A 27 8.59 10.37 13.27
N ILE A 28 8.31 10.20 12.00
CA ILE A 28 8.84 9.11 11.17
C ILE A 28 10.38 9.14 11.17
N GLY A 29 11.00 10.30 10.97
CA GLY A 29 12.45 10.47 10.99
C GLY A 29 13.07 10.01 12.31
N ASN A 30 12.49 10.39 13.45
CA ASN A 30 12.94 9.95 14.76
C ASN A 30 12.84 8.42 14.92
N MET A 31 11.79 7.82 14.41
CA MET A 31 11.64 6.35 14.44
C MET A 31 12.65 5.66 13.52
N ILE A 32 12.93 6.23 12.34
CA ILE A 32 13.99 5.73 11.43
C ILE A 32 15.34 5.76 12.14
N ASP A 33 15.69 6.85 12.80
CA ASP A 33 16.94 6.96 13.56
C ASP A 33 17.05 5.87 14.64
N MET A 34 15.97 5.67 15.41
CA MET A 34 15.93 4.66 16.46
C MET A 34 16.09 3.24 15.91
N VAL A 35 15.26 2.84 14.92
CA VAL A 35 15.27 1.46 14.41
C VAL A 35 16.56 1.14 13.66
N THR A 36 17.10 2.08 12.90
CA THR A 36 18.39 1.86 12.22
C THR A 36 19.53 1.73 13.21
N HIS A 37 19.53 2.49 14.31
CA HIS A 37 20.52 2.33 15.35
C HIS A 37 20.43 0.96 16.04
N MET A 38 19.25 0.57 16.47
CA MET A 38 19.06 -0.67 17.24
C MET A 38 19.21 -1.93 16.37
N CYS A 39 18.57 -1.97 15.22
CA CYS A 39 18.57 -3.16 14.36
C CYS A 39 19.92 -3.38 13.67
N SER A 40 20.67 -2.33 13.34
CA SER A 40 21.98 -2.46 12.70
C SER A 40 23.06 -3.12 13.59
N LEU A 41 22.76 -3.35 14.86
CA LEU A 41 23.63 -4.16 15.73
C LEU A 41 23.61 -5.65 15.34
N GLU A 42 22.61 -6.09 14.60
CA GLU A 42 22.49 -7.46 14.13
C GLU A 42 22.92 -7.58 12.65
N LEU A 43 22.22 -6.88 11.76
CA LEU A 43 22.50 -6.82 10.31
C LEU A 43 22.20 -5.41 9.79
N PRO A 44 22.76 -4.99 8.65
CA PRO A 44 22.44 -3.70 8.07
C PRO A 44 20.96 -3.61 7.70
N VAL A 45 20.29 -2.53 8.12
CA VAL A 45 18.92 -2.22 7.67
C VAL A 45 19.01 -1.66 6.25
N ARG A 46 18.37 -2.35 5.28
CA ARG A 46 18.39 -1.94 3.87
C ARG A 46 17.03 -1.55 3.32
N LEU A 47 15.95 -1.84 4.03
CA LEU A 47 14.59 -1.49 3.62
C LEU A 47 13.77 -1.08 4.84
N ILE A 48 13.15 0.08 4.76
CA ILE A 48 12.20 0.59 5.75
C ILE A 48 10.87 0.81 5.06
N ALA A 49 9.81 0.19 5.57
CA ALA A 49 8.45 0.27 5.05
C ALA A 49 7.57 1.06 6.02
N LEU A 50 6.91 2.10 5.53
CA LEU A 50 6.01 2.97 6.31
C LEU A 50 4.57 2.46 6.27
N GLY A 51 3.78 2.76 7.31
CA GLY A 51 2.35 2.49 7.32
C GLY A 51 1.56 3.37 6.34
N GLU A 52 0.37 2.94 5.94
CA GLU A 52 -0.57 3.77 5.16
C GLU A 52 -0.97 5.01 5.98
N GLY A 53 -1.06 6.16 5.33
CA GLY A 53 -1.40 7.43 5.97
C GLY A 53 -0.35 7.99 6.92
N ALA A 54 0.80 7.33 7.10
CA ALA A 54 1.82 7.74 8.07
C ALA A 54 2.23 9.21 7.92
N ILE A 55 2.19 9.77 6.72
CA ILE A 55 2.63 11.12 6.42
C ILE A 55 1.46 12.12 6.43
N GLN A 56 0.38 11.84 5.67
CA GLN A 56 -0.72 12.80 5.44
C GLN A 56 -2.00 12.46 6.23
N GLY A 57 -2.10 11.28 6.84
CA GLY A 57 -3.34 10.81 7.46
C GLY A 57 -4.45 10.53 6.45
N PHE A 58 -5.72 10.68 6.91
CA PHE A 58 -6.93 10.22 6.20
C PHE A 58 -8.05 11.26 6.22
N VAL A 59 -7.72 12.54 6.22
CA VAL A 59 -8.72 13.62 6.36
C VAL A 59 -9.75 13.63 5.23
N ASP A 60 -9.34 13.30 4.02
CA ASP A 60 -10.22 13.25 2.85
C ASP A 60 -11.34 12.20 3.01
N GLU A 61 -10.99 11.02 3.48
CA GLU A 61 -11.94 9.91 3.68
C GLU A 61 -12.86 10.16 4.87
N ILE A 62 -12.27 10.56 6.01
CA ILE A 62 -13.03 10.77 7.27
C ILE A 62 -14.02 11.91 7.13
N MET A 63 -13.65 13.00 6.44
CA MET A 63 -14.45 14.19 6.29
C MET A 63 -15.27 14.21 5.00
N ASP A 64 -15.27 13.15 4.20
CA ASP A 64 -15.91 13.10 2.87
C ASP A 64 -15.57 14.35 2.05
N MET A 65 -14.27 14.72 2.01
CA MET A 65 -13.81 15.93 1.33
C MET A 65 -14.07 15.87 -0.16
N ASP A 66 -14.27 17.04 -0.75
CA ASP A 66 -14.29 17.17 -2.20
C ASP A 66 -12.91 16.84 -2.79
N GLN A 67 -12.88 16.06 -3.87
CA GLN A 67 -11.63 15.60 -4.46
C GLN A 67 -10.78 16.77 -4.97
N ALA A 68 -11.40 17.77 -5.63
CA ALA A 68 -10.71 18.95 -6.12
C ALA A 68 -10.15 19.80 -4.97
N GLN A 69 -10.90 19.91 -3.86
CA GLN A 69 -10.42 20.59 -2.67
C GLN A 69 -9.17 19.91 -2.13
N TYR A 70 -9.20 18.59 -1.93
CA TYR A 70 -8.04 17.86 -1.42
C TYR A 70 -6.83 17.94 -2.38
N ALA A 71 -7.06 17.74 -3.67
CA ALA A 71 -6.02 17.81 -4.69
C ALA A 71 -5.27 19.15 -4.68
N ASN A 72 -6.00 20.26 -4.48
CA ASN A 72 -5.45 21.60 -4.54
C ASN A 72 -4.88 22.11 -3.21
N THR A 73 -5.23 21.50 -2.06
CA THR A 73 -4.81 21.97 -0.73
C THR A 73 -3.90 21.02 0.02
N MET A 74 -4.02 19.70 -0.18
CA MET A 74 -3.38 18.69 0.65
C MET A 74 -2.51 17.70 -0.12
N ALA A 75 -2.83 17.39 -1.37
CA ALA A 75 -2.09 16.41 -2.15
C ALA A 75 -0.63 16.85 -2.39
N ALA A 76 0.27 15.89 -2.35
CA ALA A 76 1.70 16.08 -2.54
C ALA A 76 2.12 15.99 -4.01
N GLU A 77 3.32 16.44 -4.32
CA GLU A 77 4.04 16.09 -5.55
C GLU A 77 5.06 14.98 -5.22
N ILE A 78 5.29 14.06 -6.13
CA ILE A 78 6.32 13.01 -6.01
C ILE A 78 7.18 13.01 -7.28
N PRO A 79 8.49 13.33 -7.21
CA PRO A 79 9.21 13.80 -6.01
C PRO A 79 8.75 15.18 -5.52
N GLY A 80 8.94 15.45 -4.23
CA GLY A 80 8.59 16.70 -3.60
C GLY A 80 9.01 16.75 -2.13
N PHE A 81 8.51 17.72 -1.39
CA PHE A 81 8.96 18.03 -0.02
C PHE A 81 9.00 16.78 0.89
N GLU A 82 7.98 15.92 0.86
CA GLU A 82 7.89 14.74 1.71
C GLU A 82 8.94 13.69 1.34
N THR A 83 9.09 13.44 0.04
CA THR A 83 10.06 12.47 -0.46
C THR A 83 11.48 12.98 -0.33
N ASP A 84 11.73 14.28 -0.48
CA ASP A 84 13.04 14.90 -0.26
C ASP A 84 13.46 14.77 1.20
N PHE A 85 12.54 15.04 2.13
CA PHE A 85 12.80 14.87 3.57
C PHE A 85 13.16 13.42 3.91
N LEU A 86 12.43 12.44 3.40
CA LEU A 86 12.71 11.01 3.61
C LEU A 86 13.97 10.57 2.85
N GLY A 87 14.28 11.20 1.72
CA GLY A 87 15.47 10.95 0.91
C GLY A 87 16.76 11.23 1.68
N GLU A 88 16.79 12.29 2.50
CA GLU A 88 17.93 12.56 3.37
C GLU A 88 18.15 11.42 4.39
N TYR A 89 17.09 10.85 4.94
CA TYR A 89 17.20 9.68 5.81
C TYR A 89 17.65 8.44 5.04
N ALA A 90 17.06 8.16 3.87
CA ALA A 90 17.44 7.03 3.03
C ALA A 90 18.94 7.05 2.70
N LYS A 91 19.44 8.21 2.28
CA LYS A 91 20.85 8.44 1.97
C LYS A 91 21.76 8.32 3.20
N SER A 92 21.41 9.00 4.31
CA SER A 92 22.25 8.99 5.51
C SER A 92 22.35 7.64 6.20
N LYS A 93 21.28 6.79 6.07
CA LYS A 93 21.21 5.45 6.64
C LYS A 93 21.59 4.36 5.64
N ASN A 94 21.86 4.69 4.38
CA ASN A 94 22.13 3.74 3.31
C ASN A 94 21.05 2.66 3.23
N THR A 95 19.79 3.09 3.16
CA THR A 95 18.58 2.24 3.18
C THR A 95 17.58 2.71 2.14
N PHE A 96 16.75 1.80 1.66
CA PHE A 96 15.58 2.13 0.85
C PHE A 96 14.39 2.46 1.76
N ILE A 97 13.53 3.37 1.34
CA ILE A 97 12.29 3.69 2.06
C ILE A 97 11.12 3.49 1.10
N ILE A 98 10.14 2.68 1.50
CA ILE A 98 8.86 2.54 0.81
C ILE A 98 7.74 3.11 1.67
N GLY A 99 6.88 3.90 1.05
CA GLY A 99 5.77 4.56 1.72
C GLY A 99 4.66 4.96 0.75
N GLN A 100 3.71 5.72 1.26
CA GLN A 100 2.53 6.15 0.51
C GLN A 100 2.27 7.63 0.72
N LEU A 101 1.80 8.27 -0.34
CA LEU A 101 1.31 9.66 -0.35
C LEU A 101 0.05 9.76 -1.21
N LYS A 102 -0.80 10.72 -0.90
CA LYS A 102 -1.86 11.20 -1.80
C LYS A 102 -1.24 12.25 -2.71
N GLU A 103 -1.07 11.89 -3.98
CA GLU A 103 -0.30 12.62 -4.99
C GLU A 103 -1.22 13.36 -5.95
N ARG A 104 -0.90 14.60 -6.29
CA ARG A 104 -1.47 15.27 -7.45
C ARG A 104 -0.56 15.10 -8.66
N LEU A 105 -1.16 14.78 -9.79
CA LEU A 105 -0.50 14.74 -11.09
C LEU A 105 -1.01 15.92 -11.91
N PRO A 106 -0.11 16.77 -12.48
CA PRO A 106 -0.52 17.99 -13.20
C PRO A 106 -1.46 17.75 -14.38
N GLU A 107 -1.34 16.61 -15.03
CA GLU A 107 -2.14 16.20 -16.18
C GLU A 107 -3.57 15.78 -15.82
N TYR A 108 -3.85 15.53 -14.55
CA TYR A 108 -5.17 15.15 -14.05
C TYR A 108 -5.72 16.24 -13.12
N LYS A 109 -6.13 17.33 -13.72
CA LYS A 109 -6.62 18.50 -12.99
C LYS A 109 -7.71 18.15 -11.98
N ASP A 110 -7.63 18.76 -10.80
CA ASP A 110 -8.59 18.61 -9.70
C ASP A 110 -8.76 17.15 -9.21
N ARG A 111 -7.77 16.30 -9.45
CA ARG A 111 -7.71 14.91 -9.00
C ARG A 111 -6.45 14.64 -8.20
N PHE A 112 -6.53 13.66 -7.30
CA PHE A 112 -5.35 13.11 -6.62
C PHE A 112 -5.40 11.58 -6.64
N PHE A 113 -4.24 10.98 -6.53
CA PHE A 113 -4.04 9.53 -6.56
C PHE A 113 -3.48 9.06 -5.23
N ASN A 114 -3.80 7.85 -4.82
CA ASN A 114 -3.14 7.20 -3.70
C ASN A 114 -1.92 6.44 -4.26
N THR A 115 -0.73 6.95 -3.95
CA THR A 115 0.51 6.54 -4.63
C THR A 115 1.50 5.93 -3.65
N VAL A 116 1.94 4.70 -3.92
CA VAL A 116 3.10 4.09 -3.26
C VAL A 116 4.36 4.55 -3.98
N PHE A 117 5.37 4.96 -3.22
CA PHE A 117 6.67 5.36 -3.73
C PHE A 117 7.80 4.56 -3.10
N ILE A 118 8.94 4.46 -3.79
CA ILE A 118 10.19 3.95 -3.23
C ILE A 118 11.28 4.99 -3.45
N ILE A 119 12.00 5.27 -2.37
CA ILE A 119 13.21 6.09 -2.37
C ILE A 119 14.40 5.15 -2.21
N ASP A 120 15.41 5.29 -3.05
CA ASP A 120 16.64 4.50 -2.98
C ASP A 120 17.63 5.05 -1.95
N ASP A 121 18.74 4.38 -1.78
CA ASP A 121 19.80 4.78 -0.83
C ASP A 121 20.69 5.93 -1.32
N ASN A 122 20.40 6.53 -2.47
CA ASN A 122 20.92 7.85 -2.89
C ASN A 122 19.97 8.99 -2.50
N GLY A 123 18.75 8.67 -2.08
CA GLY A 123 17.70 9.61 -1.74
C GLY A 123 16.73 9.91 -2.91
N ASP A 124 16.84 9.19 -4.01
CA ASP A 124 16.06 9.43 -5.22
C ASP A 124 14.78 8.59 -5.24
N VAL A 125 13.67 9.17 -5.69
CA VAL A 125 12.44 8.42 -5.96
C VAL A 125 12.62 7.59 -7.23
N ILE A 126 12.57 6.26 -7.09
CA ILE A 126 12.81 5.31 -8.19
C ILE A 126 11.57 4.55 -8.62
N TYR A 127 10.45 4.72 -7.96
CA TYR A 127 9.23 3.94 -8.19
C TYR A 127 7.99 4.70 -7.76
N LYS A 128 6.92 4.55 -8.54
CA LYS A 128 5.56 4.93 -8.17
C LYS A 128 4.56 3.87 -8.64
N HIS A 129 3.64 3.49 -7.76
CA HIS A 129 2.45 2.72 -8.09
C HIS A 129 1.22 3.51 -7.68
N HIS A 130 0.34 3.78 -8.62
CA HIS A 130 -0.94 4.43 -8.38
C HIS A 130 -1.99 3.36 -8.11
N LYS A 131 -2.64 3.44 -6.96
CA LYS A 131 -3.65 2.47 -6.53
C LYS A 131 -4.76 2.33 -7.56
N ASN A 132 -5.01 1.11 -8.04
CA ASN A 132 -5.99 0.83 -9.09
C ASN A 132 -7.39 0.53 -8.55
N ILE A 133 -7.50 0.18 -7.27
CA ILE A 133 -8.76 -0.27 -6.65
C ILE A 133 -8.98 0.48 -5.34
N VAL A 134 -10.10 1.18 -5.27
CA VAL A 134 -10.57 1.89 -4.08
C VAL A 134 -11.97 1.43 -3.71
N VAL A 135 -12.37 1.64 -2.46
CA VAL A 135 -13.72 1.39 -1.98
C VAL A 135 -14.51 2.69 -1.83
N PHE A 136 -15.80 2.60 -1.61
CA PHE A 136 -16.73 3.73 -1.59
C PHE A 136 -16.40 4.85 -0.60
N VAL A 137 -15.57 4.60 0.40
CA VAL A 137 -15.13 5.59 1.39
C VAL A 137 -13.85 6.33 0.99
N GLU A 138 -13.16 5.87 -0.04
CA GLU A 138 -11.89 6.43 -0.48
C GLU A 138 -12.11 7.31 -1.71
N HIS A 139 -11.60 8.55 -1.66
CA HIS A 139 -11.85 9.57 -2.69
C HIS A 139 -10.74 9.69 -3.74
N SER A 140 -9.63 8.98 -3.59
CA SER A 140 -8.55 9.04 -4.57
C SER A 140 -9.00 8.53 -5.93
N THR A 141 -8.55 9.22 -6.98
CA THR A 141 -8.68 8.75 -8.37
C THR A 141 -7.79 7.53 -8.56
N THR A 142 -8.25 6.59 -9.35
CA THR A 142 -7.45 5.44 -9.78
C THR A 142 -7.11 5.55 -11.27
N PRO A 143 -6.07 4.86 -11.76
CA PRO A 143 -5.85 4.67 -13.21
C PRO A 143 -7.10 4.15 -13.95
N HIS A 144 -7.94 3.35 -13.30
CA HIS A 144 -9.18 2.83 -13.85
C HIS A 144 -10.27 3.91 -14.00
N ASP A 145 -10.31 4.93 -13.13
CA ASP A 145 -11.24 6.05 -13.23
C ASP A 145 -10.88 7.04 -14.35
N VAL A 146 -9.68 6.95 -14.87
CA VAL A 146 -9.17 7.73 -16.01
C VAL A 146 -8.57 6.83 -17.09
N TYR A 147 -9.12 5.63 -17.24
CA TYR A 147 -8.53 4.51 -17.97
C TYR A 147 -8.06 4.87 -19.39
N ASP A 148 -8.91 5.53 -20.17
CA ASP A 148 -8.57 5.86 -21.56
C ASP A 148 -7.43 6.88 -21.63
N GLN A 149 -7.43 7.90 -20.78
CA GLN A 149 -6.35 8.87 -20.65
C GLN A 149 -5.07 8.21 -20.11
N TRP A 150 -5.22 7.28 -19.15
CA TRP A 150 -4.08 6.58 -18.55
C TRP A 150 -3.31 5.74 -19.58
N ILE A 151 -4.03 4.93 -20.37
CA ILE A 151 -3.36 4.11 -21.40
C ILE A 151 -2.77 4.94 -22.54
N GLU A 152 -3.34 6.10 -22.85
CA GLU A 152 -2.75 7.03 -23.82
C GLU A 152 -1.41 7.57 -23.33
N GLN A 153 -1.26 7.85 -22.05
CA GLN A 153 -0.06 8.45 -21.46
C GLN A 153 0.99 7.43 -21.02
N HIS A 154 0.57 6.29 -20.49
CA HIS A 154 1.44 5.30 -19.86
C HIS A 154 1.50 3.95 -20.59
N GLY A 155 0.67 3.76 -21.62
CA GLY A 155 0.56 2.50 -22.38
C GLY A 155 -0.42 1.51 -21.74
N ASP A 156 -0.74 0.47 -22.51
CA ASP A 156 -1.69 -0.60 -22.13
C ASP A 156 -0.91 -1.90 -21.80
N SER A 157 0.06 -1.79 -20.91
CA SER A 157 0.86 -2.92 -20.46
C SER A 157 0.59 -3.22 -18.97
N LEU A 158 0.90 -4.44 -18.56
CA LEU A 158 0.82 -4.81 -17.14
C LEU A 158 1.68 -3.87 -16.27
N GLU A 159 2.83 -3.43 -16.77
CA GLU A 159 3.74 -2.53 -16.07
C GLU A 159 3.16 -1.12 -15.87
N ALA A 160 2.31 -0.64 -16.80
CA ALA A 160 1.65 0.66 -16.67
C ALA A 160 0.71 0.75 -15.46
N PHE A 161 0.17 -0.39 -15.00
CA PHE A 161 -0.72 -0.49 -13.86
C PHE A 161 -0.06 -1.10 -12.62
N PHE A 162 0.89 -2.00 -12.80
CA PHE A 162 1.55 -2.76 -11.72
C PHE A 162 3.08 -2.78 -11.89
N PRO A 163 3.74 -1.62 -11.80
CA PRO A 163 5.19 -1.52 -11.95
C PRO A 163 5.94 -2.26 -10.83
N VAL A 164 7.21 -2.59 -11.11
CA VAL A 164 8.12 -3.20 -10.15
C VAL A 164 9.46 -2.48 -10.18
N ALA A 165 9.96 -2.03 -9.04
CA ALA A 165 11.29 -1.48 -8.92
C ALA A 165 12.34 -2.59 -8.90
N LYS A 166 13.21 -2.60 -9.89
CA LYS A 166 14.38 -3.51 -9.94
C LYS A 166 15.53 -2.87 -9.17
N THR A 167 15.88 -3.43 -8.01
CA THR A 167 16.89 -2.84 -7.12
C THR A 167 17.98 -3.83 -6.75
N LYS A 168 19.09 -3.31 -6.19
CA LYS A 168 20.19 -4.14 -5.70
C LYS A 168 19.84 -4.96 -4.45
N ILE A 169 18.74 -4.62 -3.76
CA ILE A 169 18.28 -5.34 -2.56
C ILE A 169 17.14 -6.33 -2.87
N GLY A 170 16.75 -6.47 -4.13
CA GLY A 170 15.65 -7.28 -4.63
C GLY A 170 14.66 -6.45 -5.43
N ASN A 171 13.76 -7.11 -6.15
CA ASN A 171 12.71 -6.45 -6.93
C ASN A 171 11.51 -6.15 -6.02
N ILE A 172 11.15 -4.88 -5.87
CA ILE A 172 10.16 -4.42 -4.88
C ILE A 172 8.94 -3.85 -5.59
N ALA A 173 7.77 -4.25 -5.13
CA ALA A 173 6.49 -3.64 -5.50
C ALA A 173 5.53 -3.66 -4.31
N GLY A 174 4.48 -2.85 -4.40
CA GLY A 174 3.48 -2.91 -3.34
C GLY A 174 2.33 -1.95 -3.52
N THR A 175 1.37 -2.12 -2.63
CA THR A 175 0.15 -1.34 -2.57
C THR A 175 -0.26 -1.03 -1.13
N VAL A 176 -1.37 -0.32 -0.98
CA VAL A 176 -1.93 0.06 0.33
C VAL A 176 -3.42 -0.25 0.42
N GLY A 177 -3.87 -0.43 1.66
CA GLY A 177 -5.28 -0.55 2.01
C GLY A 177 -5.99 -1.70 1.33
N VAL A 178 -7.20 -1.40 0.86
CA VAL A 178 -8.13 -2.40 0.28
C VAL A 178 -7.61 -3.04 -1.00
N GLU A 179 -6.80 -2.36 -1.78
CA GLU A 179 -6.23 -2.96 -3.00
C GLU A 179 -5.46 -4.24 -2.67
N GLY A 180 -4.80 -4.31 -1.53
CA GLY A 180 -4.12 -5.51 -1.05
C GLY A 180 -5.05 -6.70 -0.74
N SER A 181 -6.36 -6.49 -0.68
CA SER A 181 -7.34 -7.58 -0.53
C SER A 181 -7.55 -8.38 -1.81
N PHE A 182 -7.14 -7.84 -2.96
CA PHE A 182 -7.30 -8.48 -4.27
C PHE A 182 -6.09 -9.36 -4.61
N PRO A 183 -6.26 -10.68 -4.78
CA PRO A 183 -5.15 -11.57 -5.15
C PRO A 183 -4.53 -11.22 -6.50
N GLU A 184 -5.31 -10.67 -7.42
CA GLU A 184 -4.90 -10.24 -8.75
C GLU A 184 -3.78 -9.20 -8.70
N VAL A 185 -3.84 -8.26 -7.77
CA VAL A 185 -2.85 -7.17 -7.61
C VAL A 185 -1.45 -7.73 -7.33
N PHE A 186 -1.35 -8.61 -6.34
CA PHE A 186 -0.05 -9.20 -6.01
C PHE A 186 0.40 -10.22 -7.04
N ARG A 187 -0.55 -10.89 -7.72
CA ARG A 187 -0.22 -11.74 -8.87
C ARG A 187 0.35 -10.91 -10.02
N ALA A 188 -0.19 -9.75 -10.28
CA ALA A 188 0.32 -8.83 -11.30
C ALA A 188 1.76 -8.37 -10.97
N PHE A 189 2.01 -7.93 -9.74
CA PHE A 189 3.38 -7.59 -9.32
C PHE A 189 4.35 -8.77 -9.44
N ALA A 190 3.92 -9.97 -9.05
CA ALA A 190 4.76 -11.16 -9.14
C ALA A 190 5.08 -11.55 -10.60
N LEU A 191 4.11 -11.43 -11.52
CA LEU A 191 4.31 -11.66 -12.95
C LEU A 191 5.20 -10.60 -13.59
N ASN A 192 5.28 -9.39 -13.01
CA ASN A 192 6.26 -8.37 -13.38
C ASN A 192 7.61 -8.53 -12.66
N GLY A 193 7.78 -9.59 -11.87
CA GLY A 193 9.06 -9.98 -11.28
C GLY A 193 9.31 -9.52 -9.85
N ALA A 194 8.29 -9.09 -9.10
CA ALA A 194 8.45 -8.72 -7.69
C ALA A 194 8.94 -9.90 -6.84
N GLU A 195 9.85 -9.60 -5.93
CA GLU A 195 10.45 -10.52 -4.95
C GLU A 195 10.08 -10.14 -3.53
N ILE A 196 9.87 -8.84 -3.31
CA ILE A 196 9.42 -8.26 -2.06
C ILE A 196 8.13 -7.50 -2.35
N LEU A 197 7.08 -7.86 -1.62
CA LEU A 197 5.76 -7.26 -1.69
C LEU A 197 5.55 -6.38 -0.45
N TYR A 198 5.07 -5.18 -0.66
CA TYR A 198 4.70 -4.26 0.40
C TYR A 198 3.17 -4.12 0.44
N ARG A 199 2.60 -4.22 1.63
CA ARG A 199 1.21 -3.86 1.90
C ARG A 199 1.11 -3.12 3.23
N ALA A 200 0.97 -1.83 3.18
CA ALA A 200 0.51 -1.07 4.33
C ALA A 200 -1.02 -0.98 4.33
N SER A 201 -1.62 -0.81 5.49
CA SER A 201 -3.06 -0.60 5.59
C SER A 201 -3.39 0.36 6.73
N LEU A 202 -4.44 1.13 6.52
CA LEU A 202 -5.26 1.64 7.60
C LEU A 202 -5.94 0.42 8.24
N PRO A 203 -6.21 0.47 9.53
CA PRO A 203 -6.79 -0.64 10.25
C PRO A 203 -8.08 -1.11 9.62
N GLU A 204 -8.04 -2.28 9.13
CA GLU A 204 -9.26 -2.92 8.73
C GLU A 204 -10.12 -3.17 9.97
N PRO A 205 -11.43 -2.87 9.93
CA PRO A 205 -12.32 -3.15 11.04
C PRO A 205 -12.38 -4.64 11.41
N TRP A 206 -11.64 -5.48 10.69
CA TRP A 206 -11.57 -6.94 10.85
C TRP A 206 -10.20 -7.45 11.30
N VAL A 207 -9.33 -6.59 11.82
CA VAL A 207 -8.05 -7.01 12.41
C VAL A 207 -8.27 -8.11 13.48
N SER A 208 -9.35 -8.01 14.26
CA SER A 208 -9.72 -9.04 15.24
C SER A 208 -10.12 -10.39 14.63
N ARG A 209 -10.43 -10.45 13.34
CA ARG A 209 -10.72 -11.67 12.58
C ARG A 209 -9.52 -12.19 11.80
N GLU A 210 -8.35 -11.59 11.99
CA GLU A 210 -7.08 -11.99 11.36
C GLU A 210 -7.07 -11.87 9.81
N ILE A 211 -8.04 -11.16 9.22
CA ILE A 211 -8.18 -11.05 7.76
C ILE A 211 -6.92 -10.45 7.14
N PHE A 212 -6.37 -9.39 7.75
CA PHE A 212 -5.14 -8.76 7.27
C PHE A 212 -3.96 -9.76 7.23
N GLU A 213 -3.77 -10.53 8.30
CA GLU A 213 -2.72 -11.56 8.38
C GLU A 213 -2.95 -12.69 7.38
N VAL A 214 -4.17 -13.24 7.32
CA VAL A 214 -4.53 -14.33 6.39
C VAL A 214 -4.27 -13.91 4.95
N GLN A 215 -4.68 -12.71 4.55
CA GLN A 215 -4.44 -12.21 3.21
C GLN A 215 -2.96 -12.04 2.93
N ASN A 216 -2.18 -11.41 3.81
CA ASN A 216 -0.76 -11.17 3.60
C ASN A 216 0.03 -12.49 3.49
N ARG A 217 -0.28 -13.48 4.32
CA ARG A 217 0.31 -14.82 4.22
C ARG A 217 -0.04 -15.51 2.91
N SER A 218 -1.30 -15.44 2.50
CA SER A 218 -1.75 -15.97 1.21
C SER A 218 -0.98 -15.33 0.05
N ARG A 219 -0.86 -13.99 0.03
CA ARG A 219 -0.15 -13.28 -1.04
C ARG A 219 1.33 -13.68 -1.11
N ALA A 220 1.98 -13.88 0.02
CA ALA A 220 3.35 -14.36 0.06
C ALA A 220 3.47 -15.77 -0.55
N ILE A 221 2.61 -16.71 -0.13
CA ILE A 221 2.59 -18.11 -0.61
C ILE A 221 2.25 -18.16 -2.10
N ASP A 222 1.16 -17.53 -2.50
CA ASP A 222 0.62 -17.60 -3.87
C ASP A 222 1.60 -17.08 -4.91
N ASN A 223 2.48 -16.16 -4.50
CA ASN A 223 3.40 -15.46 -5.39
C ASN A 223 4.88 -15.79 -5.12
N THR A 224 5.15 -16.63 -4.15
CA THR A 224 6.52 -17.01 -3.76
C THR A 224 7.39 -15.76 -3.59
N ALA A 225 6.96 -14.84 -2.70
CA ALA A 225 7.60 -13.56 -2.45
C ALA A 225 7.57 -13.21 -0.97
N TYR A 226 8.53 -12.42 -0.49
CA TYR A 226 8.44 -11.83 0.84
C TYR A 226 7.27 -10.84 0.90
N MET A 227 6.63 -10.71 2.06
CA MET A 227 5.63 -9.69 2.35
C MET A 227 6.07 -8.85 3.54
N ILE A 228 6.12 -7.54 3.36
CA ILE A 228 6.36 -6.56 4.43
C ILE A 228 5.06 -5.77 4.60
N ALA A 229 4.42 -5.97 5.74
CA ALA A 229 3.07 -5.46 5.99
C ALA A 229 3.02 -4.58 7.25
N PRO A 230 3.55 -3.34 7.21
CA PRO A 230 3.35 -2.39 8.28
C PRO A 230 1.90 -1.91 8.29
N ASN A 231 1.30 -1.87 9.49
CA ASN A 231 -0.05 -1.34 9.67
C ASN A 231 0.00 0.00 10.42
N THR A 232 -1.08 0.78 10.36
CA THR A 232 -1.21 2.00 11.16
C THR A 232 -1.25 1.63 12.64
N GLY A 233 -0.48 2.31 13.47
CA GLY A 233 -0.40 2.03 14.91
C GLY A 233 -1.58 2.58 15.68
N SER A 234 -1.95 3.81 15.39
CA SER A 234 -3.13 4.51 15.91
C SER A 234 -3.33 5.81 15.15
N LEU A 235 -4.53 6.38 15.24
CA LEU A 235 -4.87 7.66 14.64
C LEU A 235 -5.18 8.68 15.74
N ILE A 236 -4.49 9.81 15.72
CA ILE A 236 -4.70 10.92 16.64
C ILE A 236 -5.57 11.97 15.91
N MET A 237 -6.84 12.03 16.28
CA MET A 237 -7.80 13.00 15.75
C MET A 237 -7.76 14.31 16.54
N PRO A 238 -8.06 15.47 15.92
CA PRO A 238 -8.26 16.70 16.65
C PRO A 238 -9.44 16.53 17.62
N GLY A 239 -9.33 17.09 18.83
CA GLY A 239 -10.43 17.15 19.76
C GLY A 239 -11.53 18.09 19.27
N GLU A 240 -12.76 17.91 19.74
CA GLU A 240 -13.81 18.91 19.56
C GLU A 240 -13.31 20.23 20.15
N ASN A 241 -13.40 21.31 19.38
CA ASN A 241 -12.94 22.66 19.76
C ASN A 241 -11.42 22.80 20.03
N ASN A 242 -10.57 21.92 19.53
CA ASN A 242 -9.12 21.90 19.76
C ASN A 242 -8.66 21.68 21.21
N ASP A 243 -9.54 21.24 22.12
CA ASP A 243 -9.22 21.17 23.54
C ASP A 243 -8.44 19.91 23.94
N SER A 244 -8.71 18.76 23.33
CA SER A 244 -7.95 17.52 23.60
C SER A 244 -8.00 16.57 22.41
N PRO A 245 -6.86 16.15 21.87
CA PRO A 245 -6.84 15.18 20.78
C PRO A 245 -7.38 13.83 21.26
N THR A 246 -8.22 13.22 20.45
CA THR A 246 -8.71 11.85 20.68
C THR A 246 -7.81 10.87 19.97
N THR A 247 -7.28 9.90 20.69
CA THR A 247 -6.50 8.81 20.10
C THR A 247 -7.40 7.60 19.89
N ILE A 248 -7.45 7.12 18.65
CA ILE A 248 -8.15 5.90 18.27
C ILE A 248 -7.12 4.77 18.24
N ASP A 249 -7.10 3.99 19.31
CA ASP A 249 -6.24 2.84 19.47
C ASP A 249 -7.03 1.53 19.33
N GLY A 250 -6.36 0.46 18.94
CA GLY A 250 -6.87 -0.91 19.02
C GLY A 250 -7.94 -1.32 18.00
N ALA A 251 -8.91 -0.47 17.72
CA ALA A 251 -9.90 -0.74 16.67
C ALA A 251 -9.30 -0.62 15.27
N LEU A 252 -8.20 0.07 15.18
CA LEU A 252 -7.65 0.57 13.94
C LEU A 252 -6.17 0.25 13.74
N GLY A 253 -5.51 -0.65 14.39
CA GLY A 253 -4.08 -0.75 14.16
C GLY A 253 -3.39 -1.95 14.74
N GLY A 254 -2.10 -1.95 14.55
CA GLY A 254 -1.26 -3.02 15.00
C GLY A 254 -1.19 -4.21 14.04
N ARG A 255 -0.62 -5.30 14.52
CA ARG A 255 -0.38 -6.54 13.77
C ARG A 255 0.46 -6.36 12.50
N SER A 256 1.37 -5.39 12.52
CA SER A 256 2.41 -5.31 11.50
C SER A 256 3.19 -6.62 11.45
N SER A 257 3.57 -7.06 10.26
CA SER A 257 4.25 -8.34 10.09
C SER A 257 5.24 -8.34 8.93
N ILE A 258 6.21 -9.24 9.00
CA ILE A 258 7.09 -9.64 7.90
C ILE A 258 6.93 -11.14 7.70
N ILE A 259 6.70 -11.56 6.47
CA ILE A 259 6.32 -12.92 6.11
C ILE A 259 7.25 -13.40 5.01
N ASP A 260 7.75 -14.63 5.10
CA ASP A 260 8.58 -15.22 4.07
C ASP A 260 7.75 -15.73 2.88
N TYR A 261 8.44 -16.08 1.82
CA TYR A 261 7.85 -16.62 0.59
C TYR A 261 7.19 -18.02 0.74
N LYS A 262 7.23 -18.61 1.93
CA LYS A 262 6.53 -19.86 2.29
C LYS A 262 5.29 -19.56 3.16
N GLY A 263 5.03 -18.28 3.47
CA GLY A 263 3.93 -17.85 4.33
C GLY A 263 4.22 -17.95 5.82
N THR A 264 5.51 -18.15 6.21
CA THR A 264 5.92 -18.14 7.61
C THR A 264 6.00 -16.70 8.10
N ILE A 265 5.38 -16.41 9.23
CA ILE A 265 5.53 -15.11 9.89
C ILE A 265 6.92 -15.09 10.54
N LEU A 266 7.80 -14.25 10.02
CA LEU A 266 9.16 -14.08 10.52
C LEU A 266 9.20 -13.12 11.71
N ALA A 267 8.39 -12.07 11.64
CA ALA A 267 8.19 -11.10 12.72
C ALA A 267 6.76 -10.57 12.70
N SER A 268 6.20 -10.36 13.88
CA SER A 268 4.90 -9.70 14.04
C SER A 268 4.81 -9.03 15.41
N ASN A 269 3.87 -8.08 15.54
CA ASN A 269 3.53 -7.50 16.82
C ASN A 269 2.01 -7.58 17.08
N ASN A 270 1.62 -7.52 18.35
CA ASN A 270 0.22 -7.51 18.77
C ASN A 270 -0.12 -6.24 19.58
N ILE A 271 0.70 -5.20 19.45
CA ILE A 271 0.50 -3.93 20.15
C ILE A 271 0.03 -2.86 19.16
N VAL A 272 -0.58 -1.83 19.70
CA VAL A 272 -0.98 -0.61 18.99
C VAL A 272 0.00 0.52 19.30
N GLY A 273 -0.10 1.62 18.57
CA GLY A 273 0.79 2.76 18.74
C GLY A 273 2.11 2.60 18.00
N ASP A 274 3.11 3.35 18.44
CA ASP A 274 4.43 3.35 17.83
C ASP A 274 5.20 2.08 18.15
N THR A 275 5.59 1.37 17.12
CA THR A 275 6.45 0.18 17.21
C THR A 275 7.01 -0.17 15.85
N TYR A 276 7.70 -1.29 15.74
CA TYR A 276 8.19 -1.82 14.47
C TYR A 276 8.21 -3.35 14.48
N VAL A 277 8.36 -3.91 13.31
CA VAL A 277 8.75 -5.30 13.08
C VAL A 277 10.02 -5.30 12.23
N ALA A 278 10.93 -6.21 12.51
CA ALA A 278 12.18 -6.36 11.75
C ALA A 278 12.49 -7.83 11.53
N SER A 279 12.98 -8.16 10.35
CA SER A 279 13.44 -9.51 10.04
C SER A 279 14.45 -9.53 8.90
N GLU A 280 15.24 -10.59 8.87
CA GLU A 280 16.16 -10.85 7.78
C GLU A 280 15.43 -11.13 6.46
N ILE A 281 15.92 -10.53 5.39
CA ILE A 281 15.56 -10.82 4.00
C ILE A 281 16.77 -11.39 3.30
N ASN A 282 16.57 -12.55 2.66
CA ASN A 282 17.61 -13.24 1.88
C ASN A 282 17.09 -13.49 0.45
N ILE A 283 17.41 -12.59 -0.46
CA ILE A 283 16.95 -12.65 -1.85
C ILE A 283 17.58 -13.83 -2.60
N ASP A 284 18.83 -14.17 -2.32
CA ASP A 284 19.49 -15.32 -2.97
C ASP A 284 18.81 -16.64 -2.58
N ALA A 285 18.39 -16.78 -1.32
CA ALA A 285 17.62 -17.93 -0.86
C ALA A 285 16.24 -18.02 -1.55
N LEU A 286 15.56 -16.89 -1.72
CA LEU A 286 14.29 -16.83 -2.47
C LEU A 286 14.50 -17.25 -3.93
N ARG A 287 15.51 -16.70 -4.60
CA ARG A 287 15.81 -17.02 -6.01
C ARG A 287 16.14 -18.50 -6.18
N TYR A 288 16.99 -19.03 -5.30
CA TYR A 288 17.28 -20.45 -5.28
C TYR A 288 16.02 -21.31 -5.10
N TYR A 289 15.12 -20.89 -4.21
CA TYR A 289 13.84 -21.58 -4.02
C TYR A 289 12.97 -21.53 -5.27
N ARG A 290 12.82 -20.36 -5.92
CA ARG A 290 12.05 -20.20 -7.16
C ARG A 290 12.58 -21.07 -8.31
N GLU A 291 13.89 -21.26 -8.39
CA GLU A 291 14.54 -22.09 -9.43
C GLU A 291 14.36 -23.59 -9.19
N ASN A 292 14.32 -24.03 -7.93
CA ASN A 292 14.48 -25.45 -7.59
C ASN A 292 13.22 -26.10 -7.01
N ALA A 293 12.36 -25.35 -6.31
CA ALA A 293 11.17 -25.91 -5.69
C ALA A 293 10.10 -26.27 -6.71
N LYS A 294 9.72 -27.55 -6.71
CA LYS A 294 8.66 -28.10 -7.59
C LYS A 294 7.28 -28.07 -6.96
N PHE A 295 7.20 -27.76 -5.68
CA PHE A 295 5.98 -27.69 -4.90
C PHE A 295 5.97 -26.40 -4.06
N GLN A 296 4.81 -25.80 -3.84
CA GLN A 296 4.65 -24.47 -3.24
C GLN A 296 5.40 -23.34 -3.99
N ASN A 297 5.53 -23.51 -5.30
CA ASN A 297 6.03 -22.53 -6.26
C ASN A 297 5.07 -22.58 -7.45
N TRP A 298 3.97 -21.82 -7.36
CA TRP A 298 2.79 -22.03 -8.20
C TRP A 298 2.81 -21.30 -9.54
N ILE A 299 3.60 -20.23 -9.66
CA ILE A 299 3.67 -19.42 -10.89
C ILE A 299 4.04 -20.25 -12.13
N PRO A 300 5.01 -21.19 -12.09
CA PRO A 300 5.34 -22.02 -13.25
C PRO A 300 4.19 -22.93 -13.74
N TYR A 301 3.17 -23.15 -12.92
CA TYR A 301 2.03 -24.00 -13.25
C TYR A 301 0.80 -23.22 -13.72
N LEU A 302 0.86 -21.89 -13.82
CA LEU A 302 -0.28 -21.08 -14.26
C LEU A 302 -0.73 -21.43 -15.67
N LYS A 303 -2.03 -21.54 -15.85
CA LYS A 303 -2.71 -21.74 -17.14
C LYS A 303 -3.39 -20.44 -17.54
N THR A 304 -2.59 -19.49 -17.99
CA THR A 304 -3.02 -18.09 -18.23
C THR A 304 -4.17 -17.98 -19.22
N GLU A 305 -4.17 -18.82 -20.28
CA GLU A 305 -5.23 -18.88 -21.28
C GLU A 305 -6.59 -19.36 -20.73
N ILE A 306 -6.59 -20.07 -19.60
CA ILE A 306 -7.82 -20.45 -18.90
C ILE A 306 -8.25 -19.32 -17.96
N PHE A 307 -7.29 -18.79 -17.18
CA PHE A 307 -7.59 -17.76 -16.18
C PHE A 307 -8.02 -16.44 -16.82
N SER A 308 -7.50 -16.07 -17.99
CA SER A 308 -7.94 -14.85 -18.70
C SER A 308 -9.45 -14.81 -18.96
N LYS A 309 -10.08 -15.98 -19.13
CA LYS A 309 -11.54 -16.06 -19.35
C LYS A 309 -12.39 -15.56 -18.17
N MET A 310 -11.82 -15.50 -16.96
CA MET A 310 -12.51 -14.95 -15.79
C MET A 310 -12.73 -13.44 -15.89
N TYR A 311 -11.90 -12.75 -16.66
CA TYR A 311 -11.83 -11.28 -16.72
C TYR A 311 -12.33 -10.70 -18.05
N GLU A 312 -12.96 -11.50 -18.92
CA GLU A 312 -13.48 -11.04 -20.22
C GLU A 312 -14.67 -10.07 -20.09
N LYS A 313 -15.37 -10.08 -18.96
CA LYS A 313 -16.54 -9.24 -18.74
C LYS A 313 -16.26 -8.19 -17.69
N GLU A 314 -16.48 -6.95 -18.08
CA GLU A 314 -16.40 -5.81 -17.16
C GLU A 314 -17.34 -6.01 -15.96
N ILE A 315 -16.84 -5.71 -14.77
CA ILE A 315 -17.62 -5.73 -13.51
C ILE A 315 -17.86 -4.30 -13.03
N TRP A 316 -16.79 -3.57 -12.78
CA TRP A 316 -16.86 -2.18 -12.35
C TRP A 316 -16.63 -1.25 -13.55
N PRO A 317 -17.45 -0.20 -13.73
CA PRO A 317 -17.31 0.70 -14.87
C PRO A 317 -16.02 1.52 -14.79
N LYS A 318 -15.34 1.69 -15.92
CA LYS A 318 -14.16 2.54 -16.05
C LYS A 318 -14.51 4.00 -16.37
N ASN A 319 -13.52 4.90 -16.29
CA ASN A 319 -13.63 6.32 -16.63
C ASN A 319 -14.68 7.06 -15.79
N LEU A 320 -14.72 6.77 -14.49
CA LEU A 320 -15.68 7.40 -13.57
C LEU A 320 -15.23 8.82 -13.17
N PRO A 321 -16.18 9.75 -13.01
CA PRO A 321 -15.88 11.05 -12.44
C PRO A 321 -15.52 10.96 -10.95
N PRO A 322 -14.92 12.01 -10.36
CA PRO A 322 -14.81 12.12 -8.91
C PRO A 322 -16.18 11.96 -8.22
N MET A 323 -16.21 11.19 -7.15
CA MET A 323 -17.44 10.82 -6.45
C MET A 323 -17.34 11.07 -4.94
N LYS A 324 -18.45 11.48 -4.34
CA LYS A 324 -18.67 11.42 -2.90
C LYS A 324 -19.09 10.01 -2.47
N HIS A 325 -19.00 9.70 -1.18
CA HIS A 325 -19.37 8.38 -0.62
C HIS A 325 -20.76 7.91 -1.10
N ALA A 326 -21.74 8.81 -1.13
CA ALA A 326 -23.11 8.47 -1.54
C ALA A 326 -23.21 8.00 -3.00
N ASP A 327 -22.45 8.63 -3.90
CA ASP A 327 -22.49 8.33 -5.33
C ASP A 327 -21.70 7.05 -5.63
N ALA A 328 -20.53 6.86 -5.01
CA ALA A 328 -19.79 5.61 -5.06
C ALA A 328 -20.64 4.43 -4.55
N GLY A 329 -21.43 4.65 -3.49
CA GLY A 329 -22.38 3.67 -2.98
C GLY A 329 -23.51 3.30 -3.96
N LYS A 330 -23.93 4.24 -4.83
CA LYS A 330 -24.90 3.93 -5.91
C LYS A 330 -24.28 3.03 -6.97
N VAL A 331 -23.08 3.37 -7.45
CA VAL A 331 -22.33 2.55 -8.42
C VAL A 331 -22.13 1.13 -7.88
N PHE A 332 -21.75 0.99 -6.61
CA PHE A 332 -21.63 -0.31 -5.95
C PHE A 332 -22.93 -1.13 -6.01
N LYS A 333 -24.07 -0.52 -5.67
CA LYS A 333 -25.39 -1.20 -5.72
C LYS A 333 -25.79 -1.63 -7.13
N GLU A 334 -25.52 -0.82 -8.13
CA GLU A 334 -25.76 -1.15 -9.54
C GLU A 334 -24.86 -2.30 -9.99
N THR A 335 -23.59 -2.32 -9.58
CA THR A 335 -22.68 -3.42 -9.85
C THR A 335 -23.16 -4.73 -9.22
N ILE A 336 -23.61 -4.71 -7.96
CA ILE A 336 -24.21 -5.90 -7.31
C ILE A 336 -25.42 -6.40 -8.10
N LYS A 337 -26.29 -5.51 -8.57
CA LYS A 337 -27.44 -5.89 -9.41
C LYS A 337 -26.97 -6.59 -10.69
N THR A 338 -25.97 -6.02 -11.37
CA THR A 338 -25.38 -6.63 -12.57
C THR A 338 -24.81 -8.02 -12.30
N LEU A 339 -24.13 -8.24 -11.17
CA LEU A 339 -23.62 -9.56 -10.78
C LEU A 339 -24.73 -10.57 -10.52
N ILE A 340 -25.84 -10.14 -9.93
CA ILE A 340 -27.03 -10.97 -9.73
C ILE A 340 -27.67 -11.33 -11.07
N ASP A 341 -27.87 -10.35 -11.96
CA ASP A 341 -28.49 -10.54 -13.27
C ASP A 341 -27.65 -11.48 -14.17
N ARG A 342 -26.32 -11.47 -13.99
CA ARG A 342 -25.37 -12.38 -14.66
C ARG A 342 -25.27 -13.77 -14.00
N GLY A 343 -25.92 -14.00 -12.86
CA GLY A 343 -25.86 -15.25 -12.11
C GLY A 343 -24.54 -15.48 -11.34
N VAL A 344 -23.71 -14.45 -11.19
CA VAL A 344 -22.50 -14.52 -10.34
C VAL A 344 -22.91 -14.57 -8.87
N TYR A 345 -23.90 -13.77 -8.50
CA TYR A 345 -24.53 -13.80 -7.17
C TYR A 345 -25.96 -14.31 -7.26
N SER A 346 -26.38 -15.08 -6.27
CA SER A 346 -27.76 -15.51 -6.17
C SER A 346 -28.64 -14.41 -5.58
N LYS A 347 -29.85 -14.26 -6.12
CA LYS A 347 -30.85 -13.36 -5.56
C LYS A 347 -31.29 -13.86 -4.18
N ARG A 348 -31.34 -12.97 -3.20
CA ARG A 348 -31.92 -13.30 -1.89
C ARG A 348 -33.39 -13.72 -2.06
N LYS A 349 -33.76 -14.85 -1.44
CA LYS A 349 -35.16 -15.20 -1.28
C LYS A 349 -35.77 -14.24 -0.28
N GLY A 350 -36.81 -13.52 -0.66
CA GLY A 350 -37.53 -12.57 0.17
C GLY A 350 -38.24 -13.23 1.35
#